data_7056ec91dce34c1c6b49f0dd1932871d
#
_entry.id   7056ec91dce34c1c6b49f0dd1932871d
#
_cell.length_a   1.000
_cell.length_b   1.000
_cell.length_c   1.000
_cell.angle_alpha   90.00
_cell.angle_beta   90.00
_cell.angle_gamma   90.00
#
_symmetry.space_group_name_H-M   'P 1'
#
loop_
_entity.id
_entity.type
_entity.pdbx_description
1 polymer ?
#
loop_
_entity_poly.entity_id
_entity_poly.type
_entity_poly.pdbx_seq_one_letter_code
_entity_poly.pdbx_strand_id
1 'polypeptide(L)'
;EEARMVMSWKGHEIANLSRDFLNTNGAVKHAGVEVPDGNRPFGLVYDDPIDLRALAGQLKFASQRGLVERFDATIGAGSLLMPFGGKNQATPAQAMAAKLPVLPGEDTDAASVMAWGCDPDLLSADPYLGAKAAVISSMAKIVAAGADYKKAYLTLQEFFEKLRNEPQRWGKPFQALLGALDAQLHLDAAAIGGKDSMSGTFLDKDVPPTLISFAIAPLKASEVISGEFKEAGHPVYFFDCGSYDAMKATWDKFHGLCLAGKVKAAYAV
;
A
#
# COMPACT_ATOMS: atom_id res chain seq x y z
N GLU A 1 10.01 -34.01 32.49
CA GLU A 1 9.23 -32.88 33.08
C GLU A 1 8.76 -31.98 31.98
N GLU A 2 7.48 -31.55 32.02
CA GLU A 2 6.92 -30.61 31.09
C GLU A 2 7.58 -29.23 31.27
N ALA A 3 8.07 -28.61 30.18
CA ALA A 3 8.64 -27.27 30.24
C ALA A 3 7.53 -26.23 30.52
N ARG A 4 7.71 -25.43 31.56
CA ARG A 4 6.71 -24.46 32.02
C ARG A 4 7.34 -23.08 32.22
N MET A 5 6.54 -22.03 31.96
CA MET A 5 6.84 -20.68 32.41
C MET A 5 6.14 -20.46 33.76
N VAL A 6 6.93 -20.28 34.80
CA VAL A 6 6.43 -20.03 36.14
C VAL A 6 6.86 -18.65 36.60
N MET A 7 5.91 -17.87 37.09
CA MET A 7 6.18 -16.57 37.71
C MET A 7 5.72 -16.58 39.16
N SER A 8 6.56 -16.09 40.06
CA SER A 8 6.22 -15.99 41.48
C SER A 8 6.42 -14.56 41.98
N TRP A 9 5.57 -14.15 42.88
CA TRP A 9 5.64 -12.87 43.58
C TRP A 9 5.45 -13.05 45.07
N LYS A 10 6.39 -12.57 45.87
CA LYS A 10 6.37 -12.70 47.31
C LYS A 10 6.11 -14.14 47.82
N GLY A 11 6.70 -15.14 47.15
CA GLY A 11 6.52 -16.55 47.47
C GLY A 11 5.23 -17.20 46.98
N HIS A 12 4.36 -16.48 46.30
CA HIS A 12 3.16 -17.02 45.69
C HIS A 12 3.34 -17.15 44.19
N GLU A 13 2.90 -18.27 43.63
CA GLU A 13 2.83 -18.48 42.19
C GLU A 13 1.68 -17.64 41.61
N ILE A 14 1.99 -16.79 40.64
CA ILE A 14 1.04 -15.89 39.97
C ILE A 14 0.78 -16.27 38.52
N ALA A 15 1.66 -17.07 37.91
CA ALA A 15 1.43 -17.67 36.59
C ALA A 15 2.17 -19.00 36.50
N ASN A 16 1.57 -19.99 35.85
CA ASN A 16 2.15 -21.29 35.60
C ASN A 16 1.59 -21.87 34.30
N LEU A 17 2.26 -21.57 33.17
CA LEU A 17 1.81 -21.90 31.84
C LEU A 17 2.74 -22.92 31.19
N SER A 18 2.18 -23.93 30.53
CA SER A 18 2.99 -24.87 29.76
C SER A 18 3.64 -24.17 28.55
N ARG A 19 4.84 -24.58 28.19
CA ARG A 19 5.50 -24.07 26.95
C ARG A 19 4.71 -24.46 25.71
N ASP A 20 4.08 -25.62 25.71
CA ASP A 20 3.24 -26.06 24.60
C ASP A 20 2.04 -25.11 24.41
N PHE A 21 1.37 -24.71 25.49
CA PHE A 21 0.30 -23.70 25.41
C PHE A 21 0.83 -22.36 24.86
N LEU A 22 1.98 -21.88 25.32
CA LEU A 22 2.59 -20.65 24.84
C LEU A 22 3.00 -20.72 23.37
N ASN A 23 3.54 -21.86 22.94
CA ASN A 23 3.99 -22.08 21.57
C ASN A 23 2.85 -22.20 20.55
N THR A 24 1.65 -22.55 21.00
CA THR A 24 0.43 -22.64 20.16
C THR A 24 -0.39 -21.35 20.12
N ASN A 25 0.09 -20.24 20.68
CA ASN A 25 -0.66 -18.98 20.86
C ASN A 25 -2.00 -19.16 21.60
N GLY A 26 -2.11 -20.20 22.42
CA GLY A 26 -3.31 -20.48 23.24
C GLY A 26 -4.29 -21.44 22.56
N ALA A 27 -5.59 -21.28 22.87
CA ALA A 27 -6.63 -22.15 22.35
C ALA A 27 -6.89 -21.93 20.86
N VAL A 28 -7.07 -23.03 20.13
CA VAL A 28 -7.52 -22.96 18.72
C VAL A 28 -8.90 -22.33 18.67
N LYS A 29 -9.05 -21.31 17.84
CA LYS A 29 -10.33 -20.62 17.58
C LYS A 29 -10.82 -20.99 16.21
N HIS A 30 -12.13 -21.24 16.11
CA HIS A 30 -12.82 -21.50 14.85
C HIS A 30 -13.79 -20.37 14.56
N ALA A 31 -13.82 -19.86 13.34
CA ALA A 31 -14.77 -18.88 12.86
C ALA A 31 -15.38 -19.35 11.55
N GLY A 32 -16.70 -19.22 11.42
CA GLY A 32 -17.36 -19.35 10.12
C GLY A 32 -17.06 -18.13 9.25
N VAL A 33 -16.83 -18.37 7.97
CA VAL A 33 -16.59 -17.30 6.98
C VAL A 33 -17.61 -17.47 5.86
N GLU A 34 -18.27 -16.37 5.52
CA GLU A 34 -19.22 -16.32 4.39
C GLU A 34 -18.74 -15.26 3.40
N VAL A 35 -18.42 -15.71 2.19
CA VAL A 35 -17.92 -14.86 1.10
C VAL A 35 -18.96 -14.92 -0.03
N PRO A 36 -19.46 -13.78 -0.51
CA PRO A 36 -20.34 -13.75 -1.66
C PRO A 36 -19.69 -14.36 -2.89
N ASP A 37 -20.43 -15.19 -3.62
CA ASP A 37 -20.02 -15.65 -4.94
C ASP A 37 -20.05 -14.47 -5.92
N GLY A 38 -19.08 -14.41 -6.83
CA GLY A 38 -19.04 -13.37 -7.84
C GLY A 38 -17.99 -13.60 -8.92
N ASN A 39 -18.29 -13.13 -10.11
CA ASN A 39 -17.29 -13.01 -11.17
C ASN A 39 -16.44 -11.74 -10.88
N ARG A 40 -15.17 -11.93 -10.69
CA ARG A 40 -14.22 -10.85 -10.35
C ARG A 40 -13.34 -10.56 -11.56
N PRO A 41 -13.66 -9.52 -12.34
CA PRO A 41 -12.83 -9.12 -13.48
C PRO A 41 -11.43 -8.68 -13.01
N PHE A 42 -10.46 -8.68 -13.92
CA PHE A 42 -9.10 -8.23 -13.62
C PHE A 42 -9.06 -6.74 -13.21
N GLY A 43 -9.77 -5.89 -13.91
CA GLY A 43 -9.76 -4.44 -13.72
C GLY A 43 -11.15 -3.86 -13.43
N LEU A 44 -11.16 -2.58 -13.15
CA LEU A 44 -12.39 -1.80 -13.03
C LEU A 44 -12.84 -1.34 -14.41
N VAL A 45 -14.13 -1.49 -14.69
CA VAL A 45 -14.78 -0.93 -15.87
C VAL A 45 -15.60 0.26 -15.41
N TYR A 46 -15.31 1.45 -15.94
CA TYR A 46 -16.11 2.65 -15.75
C TYR A 46 -16.93 2.88 -17.02
N ASP A 47 -18.22 2.64 -16.92
CA ASP A 47 -19.12 2.73 -18.09
C ASP A 47 -19.65 4.15 -18.32
N ASP A 48 -19.59 5.04 -17.35
CA ASP A 48 -20.15 6.40 -17.43
C ASP A 48 -19.10 7.47 -17.75
N PRO A 49 -19.47 8.46 -18.57
CA PRO A 49 -18.61 9.62 -18.79
C PRO A 49 -18.32 10.36 -17.49
N ILE A 50 -17.05 10.59 -17.20
CA ILE A 50 -16.61 11.27 -15.98
C ILE A 50 -16.93 12.78 -16.11
N ASP A 51 -17.80 13.30 -15.26
CA ASP A 51 -17.96 14.74 -15.06
C ASP A 51 -16.87 15.27 -14.13
N LEU A 52 -15.80 15.78 -14.72
CA LEU A 52 -14.65 16.33 -13.97
C LEU A 52 -15.03 17.48 -13.03
N ARG A 53 -16.07 18.26 -13.37
CA ARG A 53 -16.52 19.37 -12.52
C ARG A 53 -17.24 18.84 -11.28
N ALA A 54 -18.10 17.84 -11.46
CA ALA A 54 -18.77 17.16 -10.35
C ALA A 54 -17.77 16.47 -9.43
N LEU A 55 -16.75 15.78 -10.00
CA LEU A 55 -15.67 15.17 -9.22
C LEU A 55 -14.87 16.21 -8.43
N ALA A 56 -14.45 17.30 -9.05
CA ALA A 56 -13.68 18.36 -8.38
C ALA A 56 -14.46 19.04 -7.24
N GLY A 57 -15.80 18.96 -7.27
CA GLY A 57 -16.66 19.43 -6.18
C GLY A 57 -16.78 18.48 -4.98
N GLN A 58 -16.33 17.25 -5.10
CA GLN A 58 -16.41 16.27 -4.00
C GLN A 58 -15.25 16.42 -3.02
N LEU A 59 -15.56 16.34 -1.72
CA LEU A 59 -14.57 16.50 -0.65
C LEU A 59 -13.40 15.50 -0.76
N LYS A 60 -13.66 14.28 -1.20
CA LYS A 60 -12.63 13.25 -1.36
C LYS A 60 -11.56 13.58 -2.43
N PHE A 61 -11.89 14.44 -3.39
CA PHE A 61 -10.97 14.92 -4.44
C PHE A 61 -10.44 16.34 -4.16
N ALA A 62 -10.86 16.97 -3.07
CA ALA A 62 -10.32 18.25 -2.66
C ALA A 62 -8.82 18.12 -2.30
N SER A 63 -8.10 19.23 -2.44
CA SER A 63 -6.68 19.28 -2.06
C SER A 63 -6.48 18.92 -0.58
N GLN A 64 -5.62 17.94 -0.31
CA GLN A 64 -5.22 17.55 1.05
C GLN A 64 -4.03 18.35 1.58
N ARG A 65 -3.63 19.43 0.90
CA ARG A 65 -2.43 20.22 1.21
C ARG A 65 -2.42 20.70 2.65
N GLY A 66 -3.53 21.20 3.15
CA GLY A 66 -3.62 21.68 4.54
C GLY A 66 -3.39 20.60 5.60
N LEU A 67 -3.68 19.33 5.30
CA LEU A 67 -3.35 18.19 6.18
C LEU A 67 -1.87 17.83 6.06
N VAL A 68 -1.34 17.77 4.84
CA VAL A 68 0.06 17.42 4.58
C VAL A 68 1.01 18.42 5.22
N GLU A 69 0.72 19.73 5.15
CA GLU A 69 1.54 20.80 5.73
C GLU A 69 1.61 20.79 7.27
N ARG A 70 0.80 19.95 7.93
CA ARG A 70 0.87 19.74 9.39
C ARG A 70 1.92 18.73 9.81
N PHE A 71 2.49 17.99 8.87
CA PHE A 71 3.47 16.93 9.11
C PHE A 71 4.82 17.31 8.52
N ASP A 72 5.88 16.80 9.15
CA ASP A 72 7.25 17.00 8.66
C ASP A 72 7.45 16.26 7.33
N ALA A 73 7.79 17.02 6.29
CA ALA A 73 7.99 16.47 4.95
C ALA A 73 9.48 16.26 4.59
N THR A 74 10.40 16.76 5.41
CA THR A 74 11.84 16.82 5.13
C THR A 74 12.70 16.32 6.28
N ILE A 75 12.23 15.38 7.07
CA ILE A 75 12.99 14.83 8.21
C ILE A 75 14.32 14.26 7.70
N GLY A 76 15.42 14.66 8.33
CA GLY A 76 16.77 14.21 8.02
C GLY A 76 17.37 14.79 6.74
N ALA A 77 16.72 15.75 6.09
CA ALA A 77 17.19 16.44 4.87
C ALA A 77 17.55 15.50 3.69
N GLY A 78 17.12 14.23 3.74
CA GLY A 78 17.35 13.23 2.70
C GLY A 78 16.23 13.11 1.66
N SER A 79 15.13 13.89 1.80
CA SER A 79 13.96 13.78 0.92
C SER A 79 14.29 14.17 -0.52
N LEU A 80 13.96 13.28 -1.46
CA LEU A 80 14.11 13.48 -2.91
C LEU A 80 12.78 13.84 -3.57
N LEU A 81 11.68 13.23 -3.10
CA LEU A 81 10.33 13.58 -3.49
C LEU A 81 9.61 14.16 -2.28
N MET A 82 9.19 15.40 -2.41
CA MET A 82 8.34 16.11 -1.46
C MET A 82 6.87 15.80 -1.73
N PRO A 83 5.96 15.95 -0.75
CA PRO A 83 4.53 15.74 -0.95
C PRO A 83 3.93 16.54 -2.12
N PHE A 84 4.50 17.71 -2.40
CA PHE A 84 4.18 18.54 -3.56
C PHE A 84 5.47 18.91 -4.30
N GLY A 85 5.57 18.46 -5.55
CA GLY A 85 6.72 18.68 -6.42
C GLY A 85 6.54 19.83 -7.41
N GLY A 86 7.55 19.98 -8.26
CA GLY A 86 7.61 21.00 -9.30
C GLY A 86 8.07 22.37 -8.78
N LYS A 87 8.35 23.27 -9.71
CA LYS A 87 8.84 24.63 -9.43
C LYS A 87 7.96 25.39 -8.44
N ASN A 88 6.67 25.20 -8.52
CA ASN A 88 5.68 25.90 -7.68
C ASN A 88 5.25 25.08 -6.45
N GLN A 89 5.82 23.89 -6.23
CA GLN A 89 5.42 22.96 -5.17
C GLN A 89 3.90 22.75 -5.12
N ALA A 90 3.30 22.50 -6.29
CA ALA A 90 1.84 22.38 -6.45
C ALA A 90 1.39 21.01 -6.99
N THR A 91 2.32 20.20 -7.52
CA THR A 91 2.00 18.88 -8.07
C THR A 91 2.07 17.82 -6.99
N PRO A 92 0.96 17.16 -6.62
CA PRO A 92 0.98 16.09 -5.64
C PRO A 92 1.91 14.95 -6.09
N ALA A 93 2.82 14.51 -5.21
CA ALA A 93 3.63 13.33 -5.45
C ALA A 93 2.85 12.07 -5.07
N GLN A 94 3.04 11.00 -5.83
CA GLN A 94 2.42 9.69 -5.55
C GLN A 94 3.29 8.78 -4.69
N ALA A 95 4.57 9.13 -4.54
CA ALA A 95 5.54 8.37 -3.77
C ALA A 95 6.39 9.31 -2.92
N MET A 96 6.91 8.79 -1.82
CA MET A 96 7.98 9.38 -1.06
C MET A 96 9.29 8.72 -1.48
N ALA A 97 10.33 9.51 -1.74
CA ALA A 97 11.69 9.00 -1.94
C ALA A 97 12.68 9.78 -1.09
N ALA A 98 13.63 9.06 -0.49
CA ALA A 98 14.65 9.66 0.34
C ALA A 98 15.98 8.90 0.22
N LYS A 99 17.11 9.62 0.32
CA LYS A 99 18.43 9.03 0.49
C LYS A 99 18.50 8.21 1.78
N LEU A 100 19.23 7.13 1.78
CA LEU A 100 19.50 6.38 3.01
C LEU A 100 20.37 7.21 3.96
N PRO A 101 20.10 7.17 5.27
CA PRO A 101 20.91 7.91 6.24
C PRO A 101 22.36 7.40 6.23
N VAL A 102 23.31 8.32 6.24
CA VAL A 102 24.75 8.06 6.39
C VAL A 102 25.32 8.91 7.52
N LEU A 103 26.56 8.66 7.93
CA LEU A 103 27.19 9.45 8.98
C LEU A 103 27.40 10.90 8.56
N PRO A 104 27.45 11.86 9.53
CA PRO A 104 27.71 13.26 9.21
C PRO A 104 29.01 13.46 8.41
N GLY A 105 28.90 14.14 7.28
CA GLY A 105 30.03 14.38 6.36
C GLY A 105 30.18 13.35 5.24
N GLU A 106 29.40 12.28 5.26
CA GLU A 106 29.30 11.30 4.17
C GLU A 106 28.13 11.65 3.23
N ASP A 107 28.19 11.18 2.00
CA ASP A 107 27.09 11.23 1.02
C ASP A 107 26.83 9.85 0.42
N THR A 108 25.63 9.62 -0.09
CA THR A 108 25.24 8.38 -0.75
C THR A 108 24.27 8.67 -1.91
N ASP A 109 24.37 7.84 -2.96
CA ASP A 109 23.36 7.77 -4.01
C ASP A 109 22.30 6.68 -3.72
N ALA A 110 22.48 5.90 -2.65
CA ALA A 110 21.49 4.91 -2.24
C ALA A 110 20.26 5.59 -1.67
N ALA A 111 19.09 5.20 -2.17
CA ALA A 111 17.80 5.74 -1.76
C ALA A 111 16.75 4.63 -1.65
N SER A 112 15.65 4.94 -1.00
CA SER A 112 14.44 4.15 -1.02
C SER A 112 13.27 4.97 -1.55
N VAL A 113 12.35 4.29 -2.21
CA VAL A 113 11.05 4.87 -2.61
C VAL A 113 9.94 4.04 -2.01
N MET A 114 8.91 4.71 -1.50
CA MET A 114 7.71 4.09 -0.95
C MET A 114 6.46 4.79 -1.49
N ALA A 115 5.44 3.98 -1.81
CA ALA A 115 4.13 4.49 -2.16
C ALA A 115 3.03 3.62 -1.54
N TRP A 116 1.84 4.16 -1.46
CA TRP A 116 0.68 3.46 -0.93
C TRP A 116 -0.43 3.34 -1.96
N GLY A 117 -1.27 2.30 -1.81
CA GLY A 117 -2.49 2.08 -2.58
C GLY A 117 -3.65 1.76 -1.64
N CYS A 118 -4.78 2.38 -1.89
CA CYS A 118 -6.05 2.12 -1.22
C CYS A 118 -7.17 2.80 -2.01
N ASP A 119 -8.26 2.07 -2.21
CA ASP A 119 -9.52 2.63 -2.72
C ASP A 119 -10.64 2.23 -1.76
N PRO A 120 -11.09 3.15 -0.86
CA PRO A 120 -12.10 2.86 0.14
C PRO A 120 -13.48 2.52 -0.45
N ASP A 121 -13.83 3.11 -1.60
CA ASP A 121 -15.12 2.86 -2.25
C ASP A 121 -15.13 1.43 -2.83
N LEU A 122 -14.03 1.05 -3.50
CA LEU A 122 -13.88 -0.28 -4.06
C LEU A 122 -13.78 -1.35 -2.96
N LEU A 123 -13.03 -1.09 -1.88
CA LEU A 123 -12.96 -1.98 -0.73
C LEU A 123 -14.31 -2.19 -0.08
N SER A 124 -15.16 -1.16 -0.04
CA SER A 124 -16.52 -1.25 0.51
C SER A 124 -17.45 -2.05 -0.41
N ALA A 125 -17.28 -1.93 -1.73
CA ALA A 125 -18.08 -2.64 -2.72
C ALA A 125 -17.64 -4.11 -2.87
N ASP A 126 -16.35 -4.36 -2.98
CA ASP A 126 -15.73 -5.68 -3.07
C ASP A 126 -14.35 -5.67 -2.41
N PRO A 127 -14.22 -6.20 -1.17
CA PRO A 127 -12.95 -6.21 -0.46
C PRO A 127 -11.83 -6.96 -1.19
N TYR A 128 -12.15 -7.98 -1.99
CA TYR A 128 -11.16 -8.70 -2.80
C TYR A 128 -10.59 -7.81 -3.90
N LEU A 129 -11.45 -7.18 -4.70
CA LEU A 129 -11.01 -6.27 -5.77
C LEU A 129 -10.31 -5.04 -5.21
N GLY A 130 -10.82 -4.49 -4.10
CA GLY A 130 -10.21 -3.34 -3.44
C GLY A 130 -8.80 -3.60 -2.93
N ALA A 131 -8.58 -4.74 -2.30
CA ALA A 131 -7.26 -5.13 -1.81
C ALA A 131 -6.28 -5.47 -2.97
N LYS A 132 -6.78 -6.15 -4.01
CA LYS A 132 -6.03 -6.38 -5.24
C LYS A 132 -5.57 -5.07 -5.88
N ALA A 133 -6.50 -4.12 -6.05
CA ALA A 133 -6.21 -2.80 -6.59
C ALA A 133 -5.24 -1.99 -5.70
N ALA A 134 -5.33 -2.13 -4.37
CA ALA A 134 -4.40 -1.49 -3.44
C ALA A 134 -2.95 -1.95 -3.67
N VAL A 135 -2.71 -3.25 -3.82
CA VAL A 135 -1.38 -3.80 -4.13
C VAL A 135 -0.89 -3.30 -5.48
N ILE A 136 -1.70 -3.44 -6.53
CA ILE A 136 -1.33 -2.99 -7.89
C ILE A 136 -1.01 -1.49 -7.89
N SER A 137 -1.84 -0.67 -7.25
CA SER A 137 -1.66 0.78 -7.20
C SER A 137 -0.37 1.18 -6.49
N SER A 138 -0.06 0.58 -5.33
CA SER A 138 1.18 0.87 -4.62
C SER A 138 2.42 0.52 -5.44
N MET A 139 2.40 -0.63 -6.13
CA MET A 139 3.47 -1.09 -7.02
C MET A 139 3.61 -0.18 -8.25
N ALA A 140 2.50 0.16 -8.93
CA ALA A 140 2.53 1.05 -10.09
C ALA A 140 3.12 2.44 -9.75
N LYS A 141 2.82 2.97 -8.56
CA LYS A 141 3.34 4.26 -8.10
C LYS A 141 4.85 4.26 -7.86
N ILE A 142 5.42 3.20 -7.27
CA ILE A 142 6.88 3.11 -7.13
C ILE A 142 7.57 2.92 -8.49
N VAL A 143 6.95 2.19 -9.42
CA VAL A 143 7.45 2.06 -10.79
C VAL A 143 7.43 3.42 -11.49
N ALA A 144 6.34 4.18 -11.41
CA ALA A 144 6.25 5.53 -11.95
C ALA A 144 7.32 6.46 -11.35
N ALA A 145 7.72 6.23 -10.10
CA ALA A 145 8.82 6.95 -9.45
C ALA A 145 10.22 6.45 -9.82
N GLY A 146 10.36 5.50 -10.76
CA GLY A 146 11.62 5.03 -11.30
C GLY A 146 12.10 3.68 -10.75
N ALA A 147 11.43 3.08 -9.77
CA ALA A 147 11.88 1.85 -9.15
C ALA A 147 11.70 0.61 -10.03
N ASP A 148 12.56 -0.37 -9.80
CA ASP A 148 12.40 -1.74 -10.29
C ASP A 148 11.42 -2.50 -9.40
N TYR A 149 10.24 -2.85 -9.93
CA TYR A 149 9.22 -3.57 -9.17
C TYR A 149 9.69 -4.93 -8.64
N LYS A 150 10.66 -5.57 -9.31
CA LYS A 150 11.25 -6.87 -8.90
C LYS A 150 12.03 -6.79 -7.59
N LYS A 151 12.36 -5.59 -7.15
CA LYS A 151 13.05 -5.33 -5.87
C LYS A 151 12.10 -4.83 -4.79
N ALA A 152 10.80 -4.79 -5.09
CA ALA A 152 9.81 -4.29 -4.16
C ALA A 152 9.42 -5.32 -3.11
N TYR A 153 9.16 -4.82 -1.91
CA TYR A 153 8.50 -5.52 -0.83
C TYR A 153 7.27 -4.75 -0.40
N LEU A 154 6.30 -5.47 0.19
CA LEU A 154 5.06 -4.89 0.65
C LEU A 154 4.94 -4.93 2.16
N THR A 155 4.21 -3.97 2.72
CA THR A 155 3.61 -4.07 4.05
C THR A 155 2.13 -3.75 3.93
N LEU A 156 1.29 -4.47 4.69
CA LEU A 156 -0.15 -4.31 4.62
C LEU A 156 -0.68 -3.75 5.94
N GLN A 157 -1.58 -2.77 5.85
CA GLN A 157 -2.29 -2.22 6.99
C GLN A 157 -3.77 -2.51 6.82
N GLU A 158 -4.36 -3.25 7.76
CA GLU A 158 -5.77 -3.60 7.73
C GLU A 158 -6.53 -2.98 8.91
N PHE A 159 -7.77 -2.55 8.65
CA PHE A 159 -8.69 -2.08 9.66
C PHE A 159 -10.14 -2.42 9.28
N PHE A 160 -10.77 -3.28 10.07
CA PHE A 160 -12.13 -3.75 9.87
C PHE A 160 -12.96 -3.57 11.15
N GLU A 161 -14.28 -3.64 11.00
CA GLU A 161 -15.21 -3.66 12.12
C GLU A 161 -15.00 -4.86 13.04
N LYS A 162 -15.58 -4.84 14.24
CA LYS A 162 -15.60 -6.00 15.13
C LYS A 162 -16.29 -7.18 14.46
N LEU A 163 -15.59 -8.28 14.32
CA LEU A 163 -16.05 -9.45 13.56
C LEU A 163 -17.14 -10.24 14.28
N ARG A 164 -17.12 -10.24 15.61
CA ARG A 164 -18.08 -10.98 16.45
C ARG A 164 -18.15 -12.47 16.02
N ASN A 165 -19.30 -13.12 16.15
CA ASN A 165 -19.59 -14.46 15.63
C ASN A 165 -20.46 -14.38 14.37
N GLU A 166 -20.17 -13.43 13.48
CA GLU A 166 -20.95 -13.14 12.28
C GLU A 166 -20.13 -13.51 11.03
N PRO A 167 -20.45 -14.63 10.33
CA PRO A 167 -19.65 -15.12 9.18
C PRO A 167 -19.43 -14.10 8.08
N GLN A 168 -20.41 -13.24 7.79
CA GLN A 168 -20.30 -12.18 6.79
C GLN A 168 -19.27 -11.12 7.16
N ARG A 169 -19.13 -10.80 8.47
CA ARG A 169 -18.12 -9.88 8.95
C ARG A 169 -16.71 -10.46 8.80
N TRP A 170 -16.55 -11.76 9.08
CA TRP A 170 -15.31 -12.49 8.85
C TRP A 170 -14.98 -12.61 7.35
N GLY A 171 -15.99 -12.62 6.49
CA GLY A 171 -15.85 -12.65 5.03
C GLY A 171 -15.08 -11.47 4.48
N LYS A 172 -15.22 -10.27 5.04
CA LYS A 172 -14.59 -9.05 4.52
C LYS A 172 -13.07 -9.06 4.62
N PRO A 173 -12.44 -9.23 5.80
CA PRO A 173 -10.98 -9.33 5.89
C PRO A 173 -10.45 -10.56 5.14
N PHE A 174 -11.18 -11.68 5.13
CA PHE A 174 -10.78 -12.85 4.38
C PHE A 174 -10.73 -12.59 2.86
N GLN A 175 -11.73 -11.92 2.29
CA GLN A 175 -11.73 -11.50 0.89
C GLN A 175 -10.58 -10.52 0.58
N ALA A 176 -10.37 -9.53 1.44
CA ALA A 176 -9.28 -8.57 1.28
C ALA A 176 -7.91 -9.27 1.27
N LEU A 177 -7.70 -10.21 2.20
CA LEU A 177 -6.49 -11.01 2.25
C LEU A 177 -6.28 -11.83 0.96
N LEU A 178 -7.33 -12.47 0.45
CA LEU A 178 -7.25 -13.24 -0.80
C LEU A 178 -6.96 -12.34 -2.01
N GLY A 179 -7.55 -11.15 -2.09
CA GLY A 179 -7.27 -10.19 -3.16
C GLY A 179 -5.84 -9.67 -3.12
N ALA A 180 -5.32 -9.36 -1.93
CA ALA A 180 -3.93 -8.97 -1.76
C ALA A 180 -2.97 -10.12 -2.09
N LEU A 181 -3.30 -11.36 -1.70
CA LEU A 181 -2.50 -12.54 -2.03
C LEU A 181 -2.47 -12.81 -3.54
N ASP A 182 -3.61 -12.70 -4.22
CA ASP A 182 -3.68 -12.85 -5.68
C ASP A 182 -2.71 -11.90 -6.39
N ALA A 183 -2.73 -10.62 -6.04
CA ALA A 183 -1.81 -9.64 -6.62
C ALA A 183 -0.35 -9.94 -6.27
N GLN A 184 -0.03 -10.32 -5.04
CA GLN A 184 1.33 -10.67 -4.61
C GLN A 184 1.89 -11.84 -5.40
N LEU A 185 1.11 -12.93 -5.58
CA LEU A 185 1.55 -14.11 -6.31
C LEU A 185 1.80 -13.82 -7.79
N HIS A 186 0.98 -12.99 -8.42
CA HIS A 186 1.13 -12.66 -9.83
C HIS A 186 2.23 -11.62 -10.10
N LEU A 187 2.50 -10.72 -9.13
CA LEU A 187 3.52 -9.69 -9.26
C LEU A 187 4.88 -10.10 -8.67
N ASP A 188 4.97 -11.32 -8.09
CA ASP A 188 6.15 -11.82 -7.39
C ASP A 188 6.63 -10.87 -6.26
N ALA A 189 5.68 -10.21 -5.58
CA ALA A 189 5.95 -9.22 -4.54
C ALA A 189 5.55 -9.75 -3.16
N ALA A 190 6.53 -9.91 -2.27
CA ALA A 190 6.29 -10.44 -0.93
C ALA A 190 5.85 -9.34 0.05
N ALA A 191 4.80 -9.60 0.82
CA ALA A 191 4.52 -8.82 2.03
C ALA A 191 5.43 -9.32 3.16
N ILE A 192 6.29 -8.41 3.66
CA ILE A 192 7.29 -8.72 4.70
C ILE A 192 6.79 -8.41 6.11
N GLY A 193 5.62 -7.81 6.23
CA GLY A 193 5.00 -7.46 7.49
C GLY A 193 3.72 -6.68 7.27
N GLY A 194 3.17 -6.24 8.38
CA GLY A 194 1.93 -5.47 8.37
C GLY A 194 1.33 -5.37 9.77
N LYS A 195 0.14 -4.82 9.83
CA LYS A 195 -0.65 -4.69 11.04
C LYS A 195 -2.13 -4.81 10.70
N ASP A 196 -2.84 -5.63 11.42
CA ASP A 196 -4.28 -5.78 11.31
C ASP A 196 -5.00 -5.31 12.58
N SER A 197 -6.25 -4.94 12.44
CA SER A 197 -7.14 -4.65 13.55
C SER A 197 -8.60 -4.87 13.13
N MET A 198 -9.31 -5.66 13.92
CA MET A 198 -10.74 -5.93 13.79
C MET A 198 -11.51 -5.32 14.98
N SER A 199 -11.21 -4.05 15.26
CA SER A 199 -11.78 -3.30 16.38
C SER A 199 -12.57 -2.05 15.97
N GLY A 200 -12.77 -1.85 14.68
CA GLY A 200 -13.32 -0.64 14.08
C GLY A 200 -14.85 -0.49 14.22
N THR A 201 -15.41 -0.78 15.39
CA THR A 201 -16.82 -0.56 15.71
C THR A 201 -16.96 0.34 16.92
N PHE A 202 -17.69 1.43 16.77
CA PHE A 202 -18.06 2.31 17.85
C PHE A 202 -19.59 2.46 17.90
N LEU A 203 -20.21 1.96 18.97
CA LEU A 203 -21.67 1.86 19.11
C LEU A 203 -22.29 1.06 17.93
N ASP A 204 -23.07 1.72 17.11
CA ASP A 204 -23.76 1.22 15.90
C ASP A 204 -23.01 1.52 14.58
N LYS A 205 -21.84 2.18 14.67
CA LYS A 205 -21.06 2.57 13.51
C LYS A 205 -19.87 1.64 13.32
N ASP A 206 -19.79 1.07 12.14
CA ASP A 206 -18.66 0.26 11.69
C ASP A 206 -17.76 1.10 10.76
N VAL A 207 -16.45 0.92 10.87
CA VAL A 207 -15.53 1.46 9.84
C VAL A 207 -15.73 0.73 8.52
N PRO A 208 -15.58 1.39 7.38
CA PRO A 208 -15.56 0.70 6.10
C PRO A 208 -14.37 -0.27 6.04
N PRO A 209 -14.50 -1.38 5.29
CA PRO A 209 -13.39 -2.27 5.01
C PRO A 209 -12.16 -1.51 4.53
N THR A 210 -11.03 -1.71 5.18
CA THR A 210 -9.80 -0.98 4.85
C THR A 210 -8.62 -1.94 4.75
N LEU A 211 -7.96 -1.95 3.60
CA LEU A 211 -6.65 -2.52 3.38
C LEU A 211 -5.80 -1.51 2.59
N ILE A 212 -4.69 -1.11 3.18
CA ILE A 212 -3.72 -0.23 2.55
C ILE A 212 -2.48 -1.08 2.26
N SER A 213 -2.03 -1.07 1.00
CA SER A 213 -0.76 -1.64 0.61
C SER A 213 0.29 -0.55 0.55
N PHE A 214 1.44 -0.77 1.18
CA PHE A 214 2.63 0.05 1.02
C PHE A 214 3.67 -0.76 0.27
N ALA A 215 4.11 -0.27 -0.89
CA ALA A 215 5.23 -0.84 -1.64
C ALA A 215 6.49 -0.03 -1.37
N ILE A 216 7.60 -0.71 -1.10
CA ILE A 216 8.91 -0.09 -0.89
C ILE A 216 9.95 -0.78 -1.77
N ALA A 217 10.83 -0.01 -2.41
CA ALA A 217 11.95 -0.54 -3.18
C ALA A 217 13.20 0.33 -3.02
N PRO A 218 14.40 -0.27 -3.06
CA PRO A 218 15.65 0.46 -3.17
C PRO A 218 15.86 0.94 -4.61
N LEU A 219 16.49 2.12 -4.77
CA LEU A 219 16.94 2.67 -6.05
C LEU A 219 18.09 3.64 -5.78
N LYS A 220 18.65 4.22 -6.85
CA LYS A 220 19.58 5.35 -6.70
C LYS A 220 18.82 6.67 -6.67
N ALA A 221 19.32 7.64 -5.93
CA ALA A 221 18.76 8.98 -5.88
C ALA A 221 18.68 9.63 -7.28
N SER A 222 19.69 9.35 -8.11
CA SER A 222 19.79 9.78 -9.51
C SER A 222 18.74 9.15 -10.45
N GLU A 223 18.09 8.06 -10.04
CA GLU A 223 17.10 7.31 -10.84
C GLU A 223 15.65 7.74 -10.50
N VAL A 224 15.46 8.59 -9.49
CA VAL A 224 14.13 9.00 -9.04
C VAL A 224 13.42 9.87 -10.08
N ILE A 225 12.22 9.48 -10.45
CA ILE A 225 11.34 10.21 -11.38
C ILE A 225 10.22 10.89 -10.58
N SER A 226 9.98 12.15 -10.86
CA SER A 226 8.86 12.90 -10.28
C SER A 226 7.70 13.11 -11.26
N GLY A 227 6.52 13.39 -10.74
CA GLY A 227 5.27 13.40 -11.53
C GLY A 227 5.00 14.68 -12.32
N GLU A 228 5.64 15.82 -11.95
CA GLU A 228 5.39 17.09 -12.62
C GLU A 228 6.00 17.16 -14.02
N PHE A 229 5.33 17.80 -14.97
CA PHE A 229 5.88 18.13 -16.27
C PHE A 229 7.05 19.12 -16.15
N LYS A 230 8.18 18.85 -16.86
CA LYS A 230 9.40 19.67 -16.82
C LYS A 230 9.41 20.69 -17.94
N GLU A 231 9.05 20.28 -19.16
CA GLU A 231 9.14 21.07 -20.37
C GLU A 231 7.92 20.85 -21.26
N ALA A 232 7.48 21.89 -21.97
CA ALA A 232 6.41 21.78 -22.93
C ALA A 232 6.86 21.10 -24.24
N GLY A 233 5.94 20.44 -24.94
CA GLY A 233 6.21 19.83 -26.24
C GLY A 233 6.67 18.38 -26.21
N HIS A 234 6.90 17.80 -25.04
CA HIS A 234 7.19 16.38 -24.93
C HIS A 234 5.93 15.54 -25.15
N PRO A 235 6.04 14.36 -25.81
CA PRO A 235 4.91 13.46 -25.97
C PRO A 235 4.51 12.84 -24.61
N VAL A 236 3.22 12.63 -24.42
CA VAL A 236 2.64 11.92 -23.29
C VAL A 236 2.14 10.57 -23.78
N TYR A 237 2.53 9.51 -23.09
CA TYR A 237 2.12 8.13 -23.40
C TYR A 237 1.28 7.60 -22.25
N PHE A 238 0.17 6.94 -22.60
CA PHE A 238 -0.64 6.17 -21.67
C PHE A 238 -0.37 4.68 -21.88
N PHE A 239 -0.11 3.95 -20.81
CA PHE A 239 0.10 2.51 -20.82
C PHE A 239 -1.08 1.85 -20.11
N ASP A 240 -1.91 1.16 -20.88
CA ASP A 240 -3.00 0.34 -20.36
C ASP A 240 -2.57 -1.13 -20.34
N CYS A 241 -2.82 -1.81 -19.22
CA CYS A 241 -2.38 -3.18 -18.98
C CYS A 241 -3.55 -4.05 -18.54
N GLY A 242 -4.14 -4.79 -19.50
CA GLY A 242 -5.29 -5.67 -19.27
C GLY A 242 -4.98 -7.00 -18.54
N SER A 243 -3.74 -7.27 -18.15
CA SER A 243 -3.34 -8.49 -17.43
C SER A 243 -2.06 -8.27 -16.63
N TYR A 244 -1.79 -9.16 -15.67
CA TYR A 244 -0.55 -9.12 -14.89
C TYR A 244 0.71 -9.29 -15.75
N ASP A 245 0.68 -10.17 -16.77
CA ASP A 245 1.81 -10.36 -17.66
C ASP A 245 2.09 -9.12 -18.51
N ALA A 246 1.04 -8.48 -19.05
CA ALA A 246 1.16 -7.23 -19.77
C ALA A 246 1.68 -6.11 -18.85
N MET A 247 1.25 -6.08 -17.60
CA MET A 247 1.71 -5.13 -16.58
C MET A 247 3.21 -5.31 -16.28
N LYS A 248 3.65 -6.53 -16.00
CA LYS A 248 5.07 -6.84 -15.74
C LYS A 248 5.94 -6.48 -16.94
N ALA A 249 5.54 -6.85 -18.15
CA ALA A 249 6.26 -6.52 -19.36
C ALA A 249 6.35 -5.01 -19.62
N THR A 250 5.27 -4.29 -19.32
CA THR A 250 5.23 -2.82 -19.43
C THR A 250 6.12 -2.16 -18.38
N TRP A 251 6.10 -2.62 -17.16
CA TRP A 251 6.94 -2.10 -16.07
C TRP A 251 8.43 -2.34 -16.33
N ASP A 252 8.82 -3.51 -16.88
CA ASP A 252 10.18 -3.80 -17.29
C ASP A 252 10.66 -2.84 -18.37
N LYS A 253 9.85 -2.64 -19.40
CA LYS A 253 10.14 -1.69 -20.48
C LYS A 253 10.25 -0.25 -19.97
N PHE A 254 9.30 0.15 -19.10
CA PHE A 254 9.28 1.49 -18.53
C PHE A 254 10.51 1.74 -17.66
N HIS A 255 10.87 0.82 -16.78
CA HIS A 255 12.08 0.93 -15.97
C HIS A 255 13.34 1.05 -16.83
N GLY A 256 13.45 0.27 -17.92
CA GLY A 256 14.54 0.41 -18.90
C GLY A 256 14.60 1.81 -19.54
N LEU A 257 13.45 2.44 -19.81
CA LEU A 257 13.39 3.82 -20.31
C LEU A 257 13.83 4.84 -19.25
N CYS A 258 13.50 4.60 -17.98
CA CYS A 258 13.96 5.44 -16.85
C CYS A 258 15.50 5.40 -16.75
N LEU A 259 16.10 4.20 -16.74
CA LEU A 259 17.55 4.02 -16.69
C LEU A 259 18.26 4.64 -17.89
N ALA A 260 17.62 4.67 -19.06
CA ALA A 260 18.14 5.33 -20.26
C ALA A 260 17.94 6.86 -20.27
N GLY A 261 17.38 7.46 -19.19
CA GLY A 261 17.14 8.90 -19.07
C GLY A 261 16.07 9.44 -20.04
N LYS A 262 15.22 8.55 -20.60
CA LYS A 262 14.20 8.91 -21.58
C LYS A 262 12.87 9.34 -20.94
N VAL A 263 12.67 9.07 -19.67
CA VAL A 263 11.46 9.44 -18.93
C VAL A 263 11.74 10.75 -18.18
N LYS A 264 10.95 11.78 -18.44
CA LYS A 264 11.08 13.09 -17.78
C LYS A 264 10.10 13.26 -16.63
N ALA A 265 8.90 12.69 -16.76
CA ALA A 265 7.87 12.68 -15.73
C ALA A 265 7.02 11.42 -15.88
N ALA A 266 6.48 10.91 -14.79
CA ALA A 266 5.55 9.80 -14.82
C ALA A 266 4.55 9.88 -13.67
N TYR A 267 3.37 9.31 -13.90
CA TYR A 267 2.29 9.26 -12.95
C TYR A 267 1.49 7.96 -13.14
N ALA A 268 1.21 7.24 -12.06
CA ALA A 268 0.35 6.06 -12.10
C ALA A 268 -1.12 6.49 -12.05
N VAL A 269 -1.95 5.97 -12.93
CA VAL A 269 -3.38 6.26 -13.08
C VAL A 269 -4.22 5.02 -12.84
#